data_000363d0b9850085b62fd4cccb9a791d
#
_entry.id   000363d0b9850085b62fd4cccb9a791d
#
_cell.length_a   1.000
_cell.length_b   1.000
_cell.length_c   1.000
_cell.angle_alpha   90.00
_cell.angle_beta   90.00
_cell.angle_gamma   90.00
#
_symmetry.space_group_name_H-M   'P 1'
#
loop_
_entity.id
_entity.type
_entity.pdbx_description
1 polymer ?
#
loop_
_entity_poly.entity_id
_entity_poly.type
_entity_poly.pdbx_seq_one_letter_code
_entity_poly.pdbx_strand_id
1 'polypeptide(L)'
;MAALVIQPQLLLGQGWDDYALIDSGHGRKLERYGEYQFIRPDGQALWTPRLERWSNHGEFVPGSDEDGGGRWQYARPVPQDGWPLGWRDVRFTAQCTPFRHLGFFPDMAPVWDWMGEQLAGRSDAQTMNLFGYTGVGTLALSQYGPVTHVDASKKSVAQARANATLADMADRPVRWIVDDAAKFAAREVRRGRRYDGIILDPPKFGRGPEGEVWRLEEHLGGLVGDCRRLLDPDSRFLFLTVYAVRMSSLALAGLMDEIFHDLPGTIEHGELAVREQGEDGRLLPTAIFARWRNG
;
A
#
# COMPACT_ATOMS: atom_id res chain seq x y z
N MET A 1 -15.16 4.63 23.29
CA MET A 1 -15.17 5.47 22.07
C MET A 1 -13.74 5.72 21.66
N ALA A 2 -13.45 5.60 20.37
CA ALA A 2 -12.13 5.95 19.85
C ALA A 2 -11.84 7.46 20.07
N ALA A 3 -10.58 7.80 20.33
CA ALA A 3 -10.13 9.17 20.49
C ALA A 3 -9.42 9.64 19.21
N LEU A 4 -9.87 10.74 18.62
CA LEU A 4 -9.22 11.32 17.45
C LEU A 4 -7.99 12.13 17.86
N VAL A 5 -6.83 11.78 17.30
CA VAL A 5 -5.60 12.57 17.37
C VAL A 5 -5.63 13.62 16.28
N ILE A 6 -5.74 14.89 16.65
CA ILE A 6 -5.89 16.02 15.70
C ILE A 6 -4.56 16.30 14.96
N GLN A 7 -3.42 16.10 15.64
CA GLN A 7 -2.11 16.38 15.05
C GLN A 7 -1.72 15.31 14.01
N PRO A 8 -1.48 15.68 12.74
CA PRO A 8 -1.06 14.72 11.73
C PRO A 8 0.26 14.05 12.08
N GLN A 9 0.35 12.77 11.78
CA GLN A 9 1.55 11.95 11.93
C GLN A 9 2.30 11.87 10.61
N LEU A 10 3.61 11.72 10.65
CA LEU A 10 4.42 11.38 9.50
C LEU A 10 4.94 9.95 9.63
N LEU A 11 4.53 9.07 8.73
CA LEU A 11 5.12 7.74 8.60
C LEU A 11 6.21 7.79 7.53
N LEU A 12 7.44 7.55 7.97
CA LEU A 12 8.61 7.75 7.13
C LEU A 12 9.19 6.44 6.65
N GLY A 13 9.08 6.19 5.35
CA GLY A 13 9.80 5.13 4.66
C GLY A 13 11.27 5.52 4.47
N GLN A 14 12.15 4.58 4.78
CA GLN A 14 13.58 4.70 4.51
C GLN A 14 13.99 3.69 3.46
N GLY A 15 15.14 3.90 2.83
CA GLY A 15 15.74 2.91 1.96
C GLY A 15 16.14 1.65 2.73
N TRP A 16 16.11 0.52 2.04
CA TRP A 16 16.66 -0.75 2.50
C TRP A 16 17.54 -1.36 1.40
N ASP A 17 18.09 -2.55 1.62
CA ASP A 17 19.08 -3.15 0.71
C ASP A 17 18.63 -3.14 -0.75
N ASP A 18 17.37 -3.44 -1.03
CA ASP A 18 16.83 -3.52 -2.38
C ASP A 18 16.08 -2.29 -2.87
N TYR A 19 15.89 -1.27 -2.05
CA TYR A 19 15.21 -0.04 -2.46
C TYR A 19 15.83 1.21 -1.87
N ALA A 20 15.89 2.28 -2.68
CA ALA A 20 16.18 3.62 -2.18
C ALA A 20 15.61 4.70 -3.09
N LEU A 21 15.12 5.78 -2.50
CA LEU A 21 14.93 7.06 -3.18
C LEU A 21 16.29 7.75 -3.20
N ILE A 22 16.90 7.90 -4.39
CA ILE A 22 18.24 8.48 -4.55
C ILE A 22 18.17 9.99 -4.55
N ASP A 23 17.26 10.56 -5.36
CA ASP A 23 17.09 12.01 -5.53
C ASP A 23 15.68 12.29 -6.05
N SER A 24 15.19 13.52 -5.86
CA SER A 24 13.90 13.95 -6.40
C SER A 24 13.92 15.43 -6.75
N GLY A 25 13.05 15.82 -7.66
CA GLY A 25 12.90 17.23 -8.05
C GLY A 25 12.38 17.42 -9.47
N HIS A 26 11.93 18.62 -9.77
CA HIS A 26 11.34 18.99 -11.06
C HIS A 26 10.22 18.04 -11.51
N GLY A 27 9.37 17.61 -10.57
CA GLY A 27 8.25 16.72 -10.84
C GLY A 27 8.64 15.26 -11.11
N ARG A 28 9.85 14.84 -10.73
CA ARG A 28 10.38 13.49 -10.96
C ARG A 28 11.13 12.97 -9.75
N LYS A 29 11.36 11.66 -9.72
CA LYS A 29 12.19 10.98 -8.73
C LYS A 29 13.09 9.93 -9.38
N LEU A 30 14.29 9.80 -8.86
CA LEU A 30 15.26 8.75 -9.18
C LEU A 30 15.27 7.73 -8.04
N GLU A 31 14.96 6.50 -8.35
CA GLU A 31 14.87 5.42 -7.38
C GLU A 31 15.73 4.22 -7.80
N ARG A 32 16.22 3.47 -6.82
CA ARG A 32 16.91 2.20 -7.00
C ARG A 32 16.02 1.03 -6.57
N TYR A 33 15.98 0.00 -7.40
CA TYR A 33 15.26 -1.26 -7.20
C TYR A 33 16.21 -2.44 -7.44
N GLY A 34 16.88 -2.91 -6.39
CA GLY A 34 18.01 -3.84 -6.50
C GLY A 34 19.18 -3.19 -7.23
N GLU A 35 19.58 -3.76 -8.35
CA GLU A 35 20.67 -3.25 -9.20
C GLU A 35 20.21 -2.15 -10.17
N TYR A 36 18.90 -1.96 -10.37
CA TYR A 36 18.34 -1.10 -11.40
C TYR A 36 17.88 0.25 -10.85
N GLN A 37 18.12 1.30 -11.62
CA GLN A 37 17.70 2.66 -11.30
C GLN A 37 16.68 3.17 -12.31
N PHE A 38 15.62 3.80 -11.82
CA PHE A 38 14.54 4.30 -12.65
C PHE A 38 14.17 5.73 -12.33
N ILE A 39 13.82 6.48 -13.38
CA ILE A 39 13.22 7.80 -13.26
C ILE A 39 11.72 7.64 -13.46
N ARG A 40 10.95 8.19 -12.51
CA ARG A 40 9.49 8.18 -12.58
C ARG A 40 8.93 9.58 -12.29
N PRO A 41 7.78 9.94 -12.87
CA PRO A 41 7.10 11.20 -12.54
C PRO A 41 6.60 11.17 -11.10
N ASP A 42 6.76 12.30 -10.41
CA ASP A 42 6.20 12.54 -9.09
C ASP A 42 5.93 14.04 -8.89
N GLY A 43 4.65 14.42 -8.99
CA GLY A 43 4.23 15.82 -8.91
C GLY A 43 4.47 16.48 -7.55
N GLN A 44 4.80 15.71 -6.50
CA GLN A 44 5.13 16.26 -5.18
C GLN A 44 6.59 16.78 -5.10
N ALA A 45 7.46 16.34 -6.01
CA ALA A 45 8.86 16.76 -6.06
C ALA A 45 9.01 18.15 -6.69
N LEU A 46 8.58 19.20 -5.99
CA LEU A 46 8.51 20.59 -6.51
C LEU A 46 9.87 21.31 -6.54
N TRP A 47 10.86 20.80 -5.83
CA TRP A 47 12.18 21.40 -5.68
C TRP A 47 13.14 21.02 -6.81
N THR A 48 14.32 21.64 -6.83
CA THR A 48 15.41 21.31 -7.75
C THR A 48 16.11 20.03 -7.28
N PRO A 49 16.42 19.07 -8.17
CA PRO A 49 17.25 17.91 -7.83
C PRO A 49 18.59 18.32 -7.21
N ARG A 50 19.14 17.49 -6.31
CA ARG A 50 20.46 17.71 -5.72
C ARG A 50 21.59 17.28 -6.65
N LEU A 51 21.34 16.22 -7.44
CA LEU A 51 22.31 15.71 -8.41
C LEU A 51 22.16 16.45 -9.74
N GLU A 52 23.26 16.91 -10.31
CA GLU A 52 23.27 17.57 -11.62
C GLU A 52 22.81 16.63 -12.75
N ARG A 53 23.10 15.35 -12.62
CA ARG A 53 22.78 14.33 -13.63
C ARG A 53 22.30 13.05 -12.96
N TRP A 54 21.23 12.49 -13.50
CA TRP A 54 20.69 11.20 -13.10
C TRP A 54 21.11 10.12 -14.09
N SER A 55 21.79 9.08 -13.59
CA SER A 55 22.01 7.83 -14.33
C SER A 55 20.84 6.90 -14.09
N ASN A 56 20.31 6.26 -15.12
CA ASN A 56 19.19 5.34 -14.98
C ASN A 56 19.29 4.16 -15.96
N HIS A 57 18.50 3.11 -15.71
CA HIS A 57 18.26 2.00 -16.62
C HIS A 57 17.00 2.23 -17.45
N GLY A 58 16.03 2.95 -16.89
CA GLY A 58 14.80 3.30 -17.59
C GLY A 58 14.10 4.51 -16.99
N GLU A 59 13.36 5.21 -17.84
CA GLU A 59 12.51 6.33 -17.46
C GLU A 59 11.07 6.04 -17.89
N PHE A 60 10.12 6.29 -16.98
CA PHE A 60 8.70 6.19 -17.32
C PHE A 60 8.23 7.51 -17.91
N VAL A 61 7.78 7.46 -19.16
CA VAL A 61 7.19 8.58 -19.88
C VAL A 61 5.67 8.46 -19.80
N PRO A 62 4.98 9.38 -19.10
CA PRO A 62 3.53 9.36 -19.00
C PRO A 62 2.88 9.44 -20.39
N GLY A 63 1.76 8.76 -20.57
CA GLY A 63 0.86 8.93 -21.70
C GLY A 63 -0.02 10.18 -21.54
N SER A 64 -0.96 10.34 -22.46
CA SER A 64 -1.98 11.40 -22.41
C SER A 64 -3.11 11.09 -21.42
N ASP A 65 -3.18 9.88 -20.88
CA ASP A 65 -4.29 9.41 -20.08
C ASP A 65 -4.13 9.79 -18.61
N GLU A 66 -5.19 10.30 -18.01
CA GLU A 66 -5.26 10.64 -16.58
C GLU A 66 -5.08 9.39 -15.66
N ASP A 67 -5.27 8.20 -16.21
CA ASP A 67 -5.20 6.92 -15.48
C ASP A 67 -3.78 6.42 -15.17
N GLY A 68 -2.75 7.23 -15.45
CA GLY A 68 -1.35 6.89 -15.12
C GLY A 68 -0.69 5.91 -16.08
N GLY A 69 -1.30 5.65 -17.24
CA GLY A 69 -0.71 4.88 -18.35
C GLY A 69 0.48 5.61 -18.97
N GLY A 70 1.37 4.85 -19.62
CA GLY A 70 2.55 5.39 -20.29
C GLY A 70 3.45 4.28 -20.81
N ARG A 71 4.72 4.62 -21.02
CA ARG A 71 5.72 3.67 -21.52
C ARG A 71 7.06 3.86 -20.84
N TRP A 72 7.80 2.78 -20.69
CA TRP A 72 9.20 2.80 -20.27
C TRP A 72 10.12 3.06 -21.46
N GLN A 73 11.04 3.98 -21.29
CA GLN A 73 12.17 4.21 -22.20
C GLN A 73 13.43 3.69 -21.50
N TYR A 74 14.05 2.66 -22.08
CA TYR A 74 15.22 2.02 -21.48
C TYR A 74 16.51 2.62 -22.04
N ALA A 75 17.36 3.09 -21.15
CA ALA A 75 18.72 3.54 -21.46
C ALA A 75 19.73 2.39 -21.37
N ARG A 76 19.40 1.33 -20.63
CA ARG A 76 20.21 0.11 -20.42
C ARG A 76 19.30 -1.12 -20.37
N PRO A 77 19.84 -2.33 -20.60
CA PRO A 77 19.06 -3.55 -20.47
C PRO A 77 18.45 -3.73 -19.08
N VAL A 78 17.18 -4.17 -19.04
CA VAL A 78 16.43 -4.50 -17.82
C VAL A 78 15.67 -5.81 -18.09
N PRO A 79 15.62 -6.78 -17.15
CA PRO A 79 14.86 -8.00 -17.31
C PRO A 79 13.36 -7.71 -17.56
N GLN A 80 12.82 -8.22 -18.67
CA GLN A 80 11.42 -7.94 -19.03
C GLN A 80 10.44 -8.76 -18.19
N ASP A 81 10.86 -9.93 -17.71
CA ASP A 81 10.06 -10.80 -16.83
C ASP A 81 10.16 -10.39 -15.34
N GLY A 82 10.91 -9.30 -15.05
CA GLY A 82 11.15 -8.81 -13.71
C GLY A 82 12.37 -9.42 -13.04
N TRP A 83 12.65 -8.98 -11.82
CA TRP A 83 13.77 -9.43 -10.99
C TRP A 83 13.35 -9.51 -9.51
N PRO A 84 13.97 -10.41 -8.72
CA PRO A 84 13.63 -10.56 -7.33
C PRO A 84 14.13 -9.38 -6.50
N LEU A 85 13.32 -8.94 -5.56
CA LEU A 85 13.65 -8.01 -4.49
C LEU A 85 13.18 -8.57 -3.15
N GLY A 86 13.72 -8.05 -2.06
CA GLY A 86 13.31 -8.39 -0.71
C GLY A 86 12.98 -7.19 0.14
N TRP A 87 12.09 -7.41 1.09
CA TRP A 87 11.87 -6.56 2.25
C TRP A 87 11.76 -7.45 3.48
N ARG A 88 12.75 -7.38 4.37
CA ARG A 88 12.90 -8.32 5.48
C ARG A 88 12.87 -9.78 4.95
N ASP A 89 11.99 -10.63 5.48
CA ASP A 89 11.85 -12.03 5.05
C ASP A 89 10.97 -12.20 3.81
N VAL A 90 10.27 -11.16 3.38
CA VAL A 90 9.40 -11.21 2.19
C VAL A 90 10.22 -11.05 0.92
N ARG A 91 10.02 -11.95 -0.06
CA ARG A 91 10.59 -11.85 -1.40
C ARG A 91 9.47 -11.63 -2.41
N PHE A 92 9.73 -10.79 -3.40
CA PHE A 92 8.76 -10.46 -4.44
C PHE A 92 9.45 -10.04 -5.73
N THR A 93 8.70 -10.07 -6.83
CA THR A 93 9.21 -9.68 -8.14
C THR A 93 8.90 -8.20 -8.40
N ALA A 94 9.94 -7.42 -8.69
CA ALA A 94 9.80 -6.11 -9.33
C ALA A 94 9.76 -6.29 -10.84
N GLN A 95 8.91 -5.53 -11.52
CA GLN A 95 8.77 -5.55 -12.98
C GLN A 95 8.31 -4.18 -13.48
N CYS A 96 8.88 -3.73 -14.59
CA CYS A 96 8.36 -2.56 -15.29
C CYS A 96 6.98 -2.87 -15.86
N THR A 97 5.93 -2.31 -15.28
CA THR A 97 4.54 -2.51 -15.73
C THR A 97 4.16 -1.44 -16.76
N PRO A 98 3.04 -1.59 -17.50
CA PRO A 98 2.50 -0.53 -18.35
C PRO A 98 2.13 0.76 -17.61
N PHE A 99 2.14 0.72 -16.27
CA PHE A 99 1.95 1.85 -15.39
C PHE A 99 3.29 2.32 -14.82
N ARG A 100 3.28 3.45 -14.10
CA ARG A 100 4.49 4.05 -13.51
C ARG A 100 5.09 3.30 -12.32
N HIS A 101 4.43 2.28 -11.76
CA HIS A 101 4.95 1.51 -10.62
C HIS A 101 5.64 0.21 -11.09
N LEU A 102 6.50 -0.34 -10.24
CA LEU A 102 7.29 -1.54 -10.52
C LEU A 102 6.76 -2.81 -9.84
N GLY A 103 5.45 -2.94 -9.70
CA GLY A 103 4.81 -4.13 -9.14
C GLY A 103 4.60 -4.10 -7.63
N PHE A 104 5.10 -3.10 -6.91
CA PHE A 104 4.87 -2.88 -5.48
C PHE A 104 5.04 -1.39 -5.13
N PHE A 105 4.72 -1.04 -3.89
CA PHE A 105 4.76 0.32 -3.37
C PHE A 105 5.73 0.38 -2.19
N PRO A 106 6.98 0.87 -2.39
CA PRO A 106 8.00 0.87 -1.36
C PRO A 106 7.71 1.79 -0.18
N ASP A 107 6.91 2.82 -0.36
CA ASP A 107 6.43 3.73 0.68
C ASP A 107 5.47 3.07 1.68
N MET A 108 4.98 1.86 1.38
CA MET A 108 4.21 1.04 2.31
C MET A 108 5.07 0.30 3.37
N ALA A 109 6.40 0.30 3.24
CA ALA A 109 7.27 -0.40 4.19
C ALA A 109 7.03 0.00 5.66
N PRO A 110 6.92 1.30 6.04
CA PRO A 110 6.61 1.69 7.42
C PRO A 110 5.21 1.26 7.87
N VAL A 111 4.27 1.06 6.94
CA VAL A 111 2.94 0.52 7.26
C VAL A 111 3.05 -0.97 7.58
N TRP A 112 3.85 -1.74 6.80
CA TRP A 112 4.08 -3.16 7.09
C TRP A 112 4.80 -3.36 8.43
N ASP A 113 5.76 -2.50 8.77
CA ASP A 113 6.41 -2.50 10.08
C ASP A 113 5.41 -2.23 11.20
N TRP A 114 4.62 -1.17 11.06
CA TRP A 114 3.62 -0.80 12.04
C TRP A 114 2.56 -1.90 12.25
N MET A 115 2.09 -2.56 11.19
CA MET A 115 1.17 -3.71 11.32
C MET A 115 1.79 -4.83 12.15
N GLY A 116 3.08 -5.13 11.92
CA GLY A 116 3.82 -6.11 12.70
C GLY A 116 3.91 -5.76 14.17
N GLU A 117 4.11 -4.47 14.50
CA GLU A 117 4.09 -3.98 15.88
C GLU A 117 2.72 -4.18 16.54
N GLN A 118 1.62 -3.91 15.83
CA GLN A 118 0.26 -4.12 16.35
C GLN A 118 -0.05 -5.59 16.62
N LEU A 119 0.57 -6.51 15.90
CA LEU A 119 0.38 -7.95 16.00
C LEU A 119 1.49 -8.66 16.78
N ALA A 120 2.40 -7.92 17.40
CA ALA A 120 3.53 -8.50 18.13
C ALA A 120 3.05 -9.52 19.20
N GLY A 121 3.69 -10.69 19.21
CA GLY A 121 3.35 -11.79 20.10
C GLY A 121 2.14 -12.64 19.68
N ARG A 122 1.51 -12.34 18.53
CA ARG A 122 0.45 -13.16 17.95
C ARG A 122 0.98 -14.13 16.89
N SER A 123 0.34 -15.29 16.77
CA SER A 123 0.60 -16.29 15.72
C SER A 123 -0.68 -16.81 15.07
N ASP A 124 -1.82 -16.32 15.49
CA ASP A 124 -3.17 -16.75 15.09
C ASP A 124 -4.05 -15.59 14.64
N ALA A 125 -3.47 -14.39 14.46
CA ALA A 125 -4.19 -13.19 14.09
C ALA A 125 -4.90 -13.35 12.74
N GLN A 126 -6.21 -13.15 12.74
CA GLN A 126 -7.02 -13.16 11.52
C GLN A 126 -6.96 -11.79 10.87
N THR A 127 -6.29 -11.66 9.74
CA THR A 127 -6.14 -10.35 9.07
C THR A 127 -6.72 -10.33 7.67
N MET A 128 -7.05 -9.13 7.18
CA MET A 128 -7.58 -8.93 5.85
C MET A 128 -6.83 -7.81 5.12
N ASN A 129 -6.43 -8.08 3.89
CA ASN A 129 -5.81 -7.09 2.99
C ASN A 129 -6.73 -6.89 1.78
N LEU A 130 -7.39 -5.74 1.71
CA LEU A 130 -8.25 -5.32 0.61
C LEU A 130 -7.45 -4.46 -0.37
N PHE A 131 -7.68 -4.66 -1.67
CA PHE A 131 -6.85 -4.12 -2.76
C PHE A 131 -5.40 -4.59 -2.63
N GLY A 132 -5.23 -5.88 -2.28
CA GLY A 132 -3.97 -6.45 -1.84
C GLY A 132 -2.89 -6.55 -2.91
N TYR A 133 -3.21 -6.25 -4.18
CA TYR A 133 -2.32 -6.17 -5.34
C TYR A 133 -1.41 -7.40 -5.45
N THR A 134 -0.07 -7.21 -5.51
CA THR A 134 0.92 -8.29 -5.64
C THR A 134 1.31 -8.95 -4.31
N GLY A 135 0.62 -8.60 -3.21
CA GLY A 135 0.61 -9.34 -1.96
C GLY A 135 1.78 -9.10 -1.01
N VAL A 136 2.64 -8.10 -1.20
CA VAL A 136 3.78 -7.87 -0.27
C VAL A 136 3.28 -7.63 1.16
N GLY A 137 2.28 -6.75 1.37
CA GLY A 137 1.68 -6.55 2.69
C GLY A 137 0.94 -7.79 3.22
N THR A 138 0.37 -8.62 2.34
CA THR A 138 -0.24 -9.91 2.71
C THR A 138 0.79 -10.87 3.27
N LEU A 139 1.95 -10.99 2.61
CA LEU A 139 3.04 -11.86 3.07
C LEU A 139 3.64 -11.34 4.38
N ALA A 140 3.77 -10.02 4.55
CA ALA A 140 4.16 -9.43 5.84
C ALA A 140 3.19 -9.82 6.96
N LEU A 141 1.88 -9.72 6.74
CA LEU A 141 0.83 -10.11 7.70
C LEU A 141 0.81 -11.62 7.97
N SER A 142 1.11 -12.47 6.97
CA SER A 142 1.03 -13.93 7.08
C SER A 142 2.00 -14.52 8.13
N GLN A 143 2.95 -13.74 8.61
CA GLN A 143 3.85 -14.11 9.69
C GLN A 143 3.16 -14.15 11.06
N TYR A 144 2.02 -13.48 11.18
CA TYR A 144 1.27 -13.34 12.44
C TYR A 144 0.00 -14.19 12.48
N GLY A 145 -0.33 -14.90 11.39
CA GLY A 145 -1.50 -15.77 11.32
C GLY A 145 -2.20 -15.77 9.95
N PRO A 146 -3.44 -16.28 9.88
CA PRO A 146 -4.21 -16.35 8.65
C PRO A 146 -4.53 -14.99 8.04
N VAL A 147 -4.35 -14.87 6.71
CA VAL A 147 -4.65 -13.65 5.95
C VAL A 147 -5.68 -13.90 4.88
N THR A 148 -6.67 -13.02 4.77
CA THR A 148 -7.56 -12.96 3.61
C THR A 148 -7.08 -11.86 2.67
N HIS A 149 -6.52 -12.24 1.53
CA HIS A 149 -6.08 -11.34 0.47
C HIS A 149 -7.17 -11.19 -0.57
N VAL A 150 -7.59 -9.97 -0.85
CA VAL A 150 -8.66 -9.65 -1.83
C VAL A 150 -8.15 -8.63 -2.83
N ASP A 151 -8.22 -8.96 -4.11
CA ASP A 151 -7.96 -8.04 -5.20
C ASP A 151 -8.86 -8.37 -6.40
N ALA A 152 -9.30 -7.36 -7.14
CA ALA A 152 -10.17 -7.54 -8.30
C ALA A 152 -9.43 -8.13 -9.51
N SER A 153 -8.11 -7.94 -9.59
CA SER A 153 -7.27 -8.37 -10.70
C SER A 153 -6.79 -9.80 -10.53
N LYS A 154 -7.26 -10.72 -11.39
CA LYS A 154 -6.73 -12.10 -11.45
C LYS A 154 -5.21 -12.15 -11.62
N LYS A 155 -4.65 -11.20 -12.41
CA LYS A 155 -3.21 -11.10 -12.64
C LYS A 155 -2.47 -10.72 -11.36
N SER A 156 -2.99 -9.76 -10.59
CA SER A 156 -2.39 -9.33 -9.32
C SER A 156 -2.40 -10.46 -8.30
N VAL A 157 -3.53 -11.18 -8.15
CA VAL A 157 -3.63 -12.33 -7.24
C VAL A 157 -2.72 -13.48 -7.66
N ALA A 158 -2.57 -13.73 -8.97
CA ALA A 158 -1.62 -14.72 -9.47
C ALA A 158 -0.17 -14.34 -9.15
N GLN A 159 0.20 -13.05 -9.34
CA GLN A 159 1.51 -12.54 -8.96
C GLN A 159 1.74 -12.61 -7.45
N ALA A 160 0.72 -12.33 -6.63
CA ALA A 160 0.83 -12.45 -5.18
C ALA A 160 1.14 -13.89 -4.73
N ARG A 161 0.51 -14.89 -5.38
CA ARG A 161 0.84 -16.31 -5.14
C ARG A 161 2.26 -16.67 -5.60
N ALA A 162 2.69 -16.14 -6.75
CA ALA A 162 4.06 -16.35 -7.23
C ALA A 162 5.09 -15.74 -6.26
N ASN A 163 4.80 -14.56 -5.69
CA ASN A 163 5.61 -13.94 -4.66
C ASN A 163 5.63 -14.77 -3.37
N ALA A 164 4.52 -15.38 -2.97
CA ALA A 164 4.49 -16.30 -1.84
C ALA A 164 5.44 -17.51 -2.06
N THR A 165 5.45 -18.07 -3.28
CA THR A 165 6.37 -19.14 -3.64
C THR A 165 7.83 -18.66 -3.64
N LEU A 166 8.11 -17.48 -4.19
CA LEU A 166 9.44 -16.88 -4.23
C LEU A 166 10.00 -16.59 -2.82
N ALA A 167 9.11 -16.29 -1.87
CA ALA A 167 9.44 -16.01 -0.48
C ALA A 167 9.50 -17.24 0.42
N ASP A 168 9.33 -18.46 -0.11
CA ASP A 168 9.17 -19.71 0.67
C ASP A 168 8.00 -19.63 1.69
N MET A 169 6.95 -18.89 1.34
CA MET A 169 5.75 -18.66 2.16
C MET A 169 4.47 -19.25 1.53
N ALA A 170 4.60 -20.14 0.56
CA ALA A 170 3.44 -20.73 -0.15
C ALA A 170 2.50 -21.52 0.77
N ASP A 171 3.04 -22.12 1.84
CA ASP A 171 2.29 -22.89 2.83
C ASP A 171 1.66 -22.03 3.94
N ARG A 172 1.88 -20.72 3.93
CA ARG A 172 1.22 -19.82 4.89
C ARG A 172 -0.29 -19.81 4.68
N PRO A 173 -1.09 -19.67 5.74
CA PRO A 173 -2.55 -19.74 5.67
C PRO A 173 -3.17 -18.50 5.03
N VAL A 174 -2.97 -18.31 3.72
CA VAL A 174 -3.51 -17.17 2.97
C VAL A 174 -4.68 -17.62 2.09
N ARG A 175 -5.83 -16.94 2.26
CA ARG A 175 -7.00 -17.05 1.35
C ARG A 175 -6.83 -16.05 0.21
N TRP A 176 -6.46 -16.52 -0.95
CA TRP A 176 -6.31 -15.71 -2.16
C TRP A 176 -7.66 -15.56 -2.88
N ILE A 177 -8.22 -14.38 -2.91
CA ILE A 177 -9.57 -14.09 -3.41
C ILE A 177 -9.49 -13.08 -4.57
N VAL A 178 -10.08 -13.45 -5.71
CA VAL A 178 -10.33 -12.52 -6.82
C VAL A 178 -11.77 -12.04 -6.69
N ASP A 179 -11.97 -10.80 -6.23
CA ASP A 179 -13.29 -10.24 -5.99
C ASP A 179 -13.25 -8.71 -5.88
N ASP A 180 -14.41 -8.07 -5.99
CA ASP A 180 -14.59 -6.67 -5.60
C ASP A 180 -14.49 -6.53 -4.07
N ALA A 181 -13.64 -5.60 -3.61
CA ALA A 181 -13.35 -5.43 -2.18
C ALA A 181 -14.59 -5.05 -1.36
N ALA A 182 -15.47 -4.17 -1.89
CA ALA A 182 -16.66 -3.73 -1.18
C ALA A 182 -17.69 -4.88 -1.10
N LYS A 183 -17.92 -5.59 -2.20
CA LYS A 183 -18.80 -6.77 -2.21
C LYS A 183 -18.29 -7.86 -1.25
N PHE A 184 -16.96 -8.06 -1.22
CA PHE A 184 -16.35 -9.05 -0.33
C PHE A 184 -16.54 -8.66 1.13
N ALA A 185 -16.20 -7.43 1.53
CA ALA A 185 -16.39 -6.94 2.90
C ALA A 185 -17.84 -7.06 3.36
N ALA A 186 -18.80 -6.61 2.54
CA ALA A 186 -20.22 -6.74 2.84
C ALA A 186 -20.66 -8.21 3.04
N ARG A 187 -20.09 -9.18 2.29
CA ARG A 187 -20.37 -10.61 2.49
C ARG A 187 -19.80 -11.15 3.80
N GLU A 188 -18.58 -10.74 4.16
CA GLU A 188 -17.97 -11.16 5.43
C GLU A 188 -18.76 -10.60 6.64
N VAL A 189 -19.30 -9.36 6.53
CA VAL A 189 -20.23 -8.79 7.53
C VAL A 189 -21.48 -9.69 7.69
N ARG A 190 -22.13 -10.06 6.58
CA ARG A 190 -23.32 -10.95 6.63
C ARG A 190 -23.02 -12.33 7.20
N ARG A 191 -21.77 -12.81 7.09
CA ARG A 191 -21.30 -14.08 7.65
C ARG A 191 -20.89 -13.97 9.12
N GLY A 192 -20.96 -12.80 9.71
CA GLY A 192 -20.55 -12.55 11.09
C GLY A 192 -19.05 -12.76 11.34
N ARG A 193 -18.21 -12.59 10.31
CA ARG A 193 -16.75 -12.74 10.46
C ARG A 193 -16.19 -11.61 11.29
N ARG A 194 -15.02 -11.89 11.90
CA ARG A 194 -14.22 -10.91 12.65
C ARG A 194 -12.76 -11.02 12.22
N TYR A 195 -12.06 -9.90 12.32
CA TYR A 195 -10.65 -9.79 11.97
C TYR A 195 -9.90 -9.02 13.07
N ASP A 196 -8.67 -9.42 13.33
CA ASP A 196 -7.77 -8.70 14.24
C ASP A 196 -7.18 -7.45 13.63
N GLY A 197 -6.97 -7.46 12.31
CA GLY A 197 -6.42 -6.32 11.58
C GLY A 197 -6.93 -6.25 10.13
N ILE A 198 -7.18 -5.04 9.66
CA ILE A 198 -7.59 -4.78 8.29
C ILE A 198 -6.70 -3.70 7.69
N ILE A 199 -6.16 -3.96 6.50
CA ILE A 199 -5.47 -2.97 5.68
C ILE A 199 -6.23 -2.78 4.38
N LEU A 200 -6.38 -1.53 3.94
CA LEU A 200 -6.99 -1.20 2.66
C LEU A 200 -6.25 -0.04 1.98
N ASP A 201 -5.98 -0.24 0.71
CA ASP A 201 -5.29 0.71 -0.17
C ASP A 201 -6.09 0.91 -1.46
N PRO A 202 -7.30 1.53 -1.36
CA PRO A 202 -8.19 1.67 -2.49
C PRO A 202 -7.64 2.63 -3.55
N PRO A 203 -7.74 2.28 -4.83
CA PRO A 203 -7.42 3.21 -5.90
C PRO A 203 -8.45 4.33 -5.98
N LYS A 204 -8.10 5.46 -6.62
CA LYS A 204 -9.07 6.52 -6.90
C LYS A 204 -10.23 6.02 -7.78
N PHE A 205 -9.90 5.19 -8.77
CA PHE A 205 -10.87 4.53 -9.67
C PHE A 205 -10.44 3.08 -9.91
N GLY A 206 -11.42 2.18 -10.05
CA GLY A 206 -11.17 0.77 -10.35
C GLY A 206 -12.38 0.08 -10.95
N ARG A 207 -12.14 -1.14 -11.45
CA ARG A 207 -13.20 -2.04 -11.90
C ARG A 207 -13.07 -3.39 -11.20
N GLY A 208 -14.18 -3.89 -10.71
CA GLY A 208 -14.29 -5.23 -10.17
C GLY A 208 -14.28 -6.30 -11.27
N PRO A 209 -14.12 -7.57 -10.90
CA PRO A 209 -14.00 -8.69 -11.85
C PRO A 209 -15.26 -8.95 -12.67
N GLU A 210 -16.43 -8.50 -12.23
CA GLU A 210 -17.73 -8.62 -12.91
C GLU A 210 -18.21 -7.29 -13.51
N GLY A 211 -17.31 -6.26 -13.58
CA GLY A 211 -17.61 -4.95 -14.16
C GLY A 211 -18.10 -3.91 -13.15
N GLU A 212 -18.02 -4.20 -11.86
CA GLU A 212 -18.28 -3.22 -10.81
C GLU A 212 -17.43 -1.98 -11.02
N VAL A 213 -17.98 -0.82 -10.71
CA VAL A 213 -17.26 0.44 -10.77
C VAL A 213 -16.96 0.91 -9.36
N TRP A 214 -15.67 1.04 -9.06
CA TRP A 214 -15.18 1.67 -7.84
C TRP A 214 -14.81 3.12 -8.11
N ARG A 215 -15.31 4.03 -7.28
CA ARG A 215 -14.89 5.43 -7.20
C ARG A 215 -14.69 5.77 -5.73
N LEU A 216 -13.51 6.26 -5.40
CA LEU A 216 -13.10 6.47 -4.01
C LEU A 216 -14.11 7.34 -3.26
N GLU A 217 -14.41 8.52 -3.79
CA GLU A 217 -15.25 9.52 -3.13
C GLU A 217 -16.69 9.05 -2.92
N GLU A 218 -17.19 8.13 -3.74
CA GLU A 218 -18.55 7.61 -3.67
C GLU A 218 -18.67 6.37 -2.75
N HIS A 219 -17.62 5.55 -2.68
CA HIS A 219 -17.72 4.21 -2.08
C HIS A 219 -16.91 4.04 -0.79
N LEU A 220 -15.95 4.94 -0.51
CA LEU A 220 -15.04 4.79 0.63
C LEU A 220 -15.77 4.69 1.97
N GLY A 221 -16.75 5.57 2.22
CA GLY A 221 -17.49 5.57 3.48
C GLY A 221 -18.23 4.25 3.73
N GLY A 222 -18.88 3.69 2.71
CA GLY A 222 -19.54 2.39 2.80
C GLY A 222 -18.57 1.24 3.09
N LEU A 223 -17.42 1.21 2.40
CA LEU A 223 -16.38 0.19 2.61
C LEU A 223 -15.78 0.28 4.01
N VAL A 224 -15.42 1.48 4.48
CA VAL A 224 -14.88 1.68 5.84
C VAL A 224 -15.90 1.28 6.90
N GLY A 225 -17.20 1.58 6.67
CA GLY A 225 -18.30 1.14 7.53
C GLY A 225 -18.44 -0.38 7.60
N ASP A 226 -18.29 -1.10 6.46
CA ASP A 226 -18.26 -2.55 6.44
C ASP A 226 -17.03 -3.10 7.18
N CYS A 227 -15.85 -2.52 6.94
CA CYS A 227 -14.62 -2.90 7.64
C CYS A 227 -14.77 -2.69 9.15
N ARG A 228 -15.39 -1.56 9.59
CA ARG A 228 -15.68 -1.33 11.02
C ARG A 228 -16.52 -2.46 11.62
N ARG A 229 -17.55 -2.93 10.92
CA ARG A 229 -18.42 -4.03 11.39
C ARG A 229 -17.71 -5.39 11.47
N LEU A 230 -16.56 -5.53 10.81
CA LEU A 230 -15.70 -6.71 10.88
C LEU A 230 -14.68 -6.66 12.04
N LEU A 231 -14.63 -5.55 12.79
CA LEU A 231 -13.79 -5.37 13.96
C LEU A 231 -14.61 -5.40 15.25
N ASP A 232 -13.99 -5.76 16.34
CA ASP A 232 -14.54 -5.82 17.69
C ASP A 232 -13.55 -5.21 18.70
N PRO A 233 -13.89 -5.17 20.01
CA PRO A 233 -13.00 -4.62 21.04
C PRO A 233 -11.66 -5.35 21.21
N ASP A 234 -11.52 -6.58 20.71
CA ASP A 234 -10.28 -7.36 20.76
C ASP A 234 -9.41 -7.18 19.50
N SER A 235 -9.98 -6.61 18.45
CA SER A 235 -9.27 -6.28 17.21
C SER A 235 -8.17 -5.25 17.46
N ARG A 236 -7.14 -5.24 16.61
CA ARG A 236 -5.92 -4.45 16.82
C ARG A 236 -5.87 -3.20 15.97
N PHE A 237 -6.24 -3.29 14.68
CA PHE A 237 -6.11 -2.13 13.81
C PHE A 237 -7.01 -2.16 12.57
N LEU A 238 -7.23 -0.97 12.03
CA LEU A 238 -7.56 -0.74 10.62
C LEU A 238 -6.60 0.32 10.09
N PHE A 239 -5.97 0.07 8.93
CA PHE A 239 -5.11 1.02 8.25
C PHE A 239 -5.66 1.31 6.84
N LEU A 240 -5.94 2.58 6.57
CA LEU A 240 -6.41 3.08 5.28
C LEU A 240 -5.35 4.00 4.67
N THR A 241 -4.90 3.66 3.46
CA THR A 241 -4.00 4.51 2.65
C THR A 241 -4.76 5.05 1.45
N VAL A 242 -4.47 6.27 1.03
CA VAL A 242 -5.06 6.87 -0.17
C VAL A 242 -4.02 7.66 -0.94
N TYR A 243 -3.89 7.35 -2.24
CA TYR A 243 -2.94 7.97 -3.16
C TYR A 243 -3.61 8.95 -4.13
N ALA A 244 -2.83 9.91 -4.60
CA ALA A 244 -3.15 10.77 -5.74
C ALA A 244 -4.52 11.46 -5.69
N VAL A 245 -4.95 11.90 -4.49
CA VAL A 245 -6.24 12.56 -4.28
C VAL A 245 -6.07 14.02 -3.86
N ARG A 246 -7.11 14.81 -4.13
CA ARG A 246 -7.24 16.18 -3.60
C ARG A 246 -8.03 16.15 -2.28
N MET A 247 -7.47 15.47 -1.29
CA MET A 247 -8.11 15.26 -0.01
C MET A 247 -7.07 15.45 1.11
N SER A 248 -7.50 15.97 2.24
CA SER A 248 -6.66 16.05 3.45
C SER A 248 -6.75 14.74 4.24
N SER A 249 -5.67 14.35 4.91
CA SER A 249 -5.70 13.24 5.86
C SER A 249 -6.68 13.48 7.02
N LEU A 250 -6.92 14.74 7.37
CA LEU A 250 -7.93 15.11 8.38
C LEU A 250 -9.36 14.78 7.93
N ALA A 251 -9.66 14.83 6.61
CA ALA A 251 -10.97 14.40 6.11
C ALA A 251 -11.17 12.88 6.25
N LEU A 252 -10.11 12.09 6.02
CA LEU A 252 -10.14 10.64 6.30
C LEU A 252 -10.32 10.35 7.78
N ALA A 253 -9.64 11.11 8.64
CA ALA A 253 -9.77 10.99 10.08
C ALA A 253 -11.19 11.30 10.57
N GLY A 254 -11.81 12.36 10.03
CA GLY A 254 -13.20 12.70 10.35
C GLY A 254 -14.19 11.61 9.93
N LEU A 255 -13.99 11.01 8.76
CA LEU A 255 -14.78 9.86 8.33
C LEU A 255 -14.62 8.67 9.28
N MET A 256 -13.39 8.37 9.70
CA MET A 256 -13.14 7.28 10.64
C MET A 256 -13.69 7.58 12.03
N ASP A 257 -13.59 8.82 12.52
CA ASP A 257 -14.13 9.24 13.82
C ASP A 257 -15.64 9.03 13.88
N GLU A 258 -16.36 9.41 12.83
CA GLU A 258 -17.79 9.15 12.69
C GLU A 258 -18.12 7.65 12.71
N ILE A 259 -17.37 6.84 11.96
CA ILE A 259 -17.66 5.41 11.80
C ILE A 259 -17.23 4.58 13.02
N PHE A 260 -16.13 4.94 13.68
CA PHE A 260 -15.54 4.17 14.80
C PHE A 260 -15.97 4.65 16.20
N HIS A 261 -16.97 5.52 16.27
CA HIS A 261 -17.44 6.13 17.52
C HIS A 261 -17.81 5.13 18.62
N ASP A 262 -18.19 3.90 18.26
CA ASP A 262 -18.63 2.83 19.16
C ASP A 262 -17.53 1.81 19.52
N LEU A 263 -16.29 1.96 18.99
CA LEU A 263 -15.13 1.16 19.40
C LEU A 263 -14.20 1.94 20.33
N PRO A 264 -13.57 1.26 21.32
CA PRO A 264 -12.44 1.85 22.03
C PRO A 264 -11.24 2.00 21.10
N GLY A 265 -10.27 2.83 21.45
CA GLY A 265 -9.01 2.95 20.73
C GLY A 265 -8.67 4.38 20.34
N THR A 266 -7.80 4.52 19.36
CA THR A 266 -7.29 5.81 18.89
C THR A 266 -7.36 5.87 17.37
N ILE A 267 -7.81 7.02 16.84
CA ILE A 267 -7.76 7.34 15.41
C ILE A 267 -6.62 8.31 15.20
N GLU A 268 -5.71 7.95 14.32
CA GLU A 268 -4.56 8.76 13.91
C GLU A 268 -4.62 8.96 12.39
N HIS A 269 -4.04 10.07 11.92
CA HIS A 269 -3.98 10.38 10.50
C HIS A 269 -2.68 11.09 10.15
N GLY A 270 -2.38 11.18 8.86
CA GLY A 270 -1.19 11.88 8.42
C GLY A 270 -0.76 11.53 7.01
N GLU A 271 0.55 11.58 6.79
CA GLU A 271 1.14 11.37 5.49
C GLU A 271 2.19 10.25 5.52
N LEU A 272 2.27 9.51 4.41
CA LEU A 272 3.42 8.68 4.09
C LEU A 272 4.42 9.51 3.31
N ALA A 273 5.69 9.39 3.65
CA ALA A 273 6.77 9.99 2.90
C ALA A 273 7.96 9.03 2.79
N VAL A 274 8.76 9.19 1.76
CA VAL A 274 10.03 8.47 1.59
C VAL A 274 11.18 9.45 1.71
N ARG A 275 12.22 9.06 2.47
CA ARG A 275 13.44 9.85 2.61
C ARG A 275 14.41 9.56 1.47
N GLU A 276 14.94 10.60 0.85
CA GLU A 276 16.11 10.49 -0.03
C GLU A 276 17.31 9.93 0.72
N GLN A 277 18.20 9.22 0.02
CA GLN A 277 19.43 8.70 0.61
C GLN A 277 20.31 9.81 1.21
N GLY A 278 20.95 9.50 2.35
CA GLY A 278 21.81 10.42 3.10
C GLY A 278 21.15 10.98 4.37
N GLU A 279 21.98 11.47 5.29
CA GLU A 279 21.53 11.97 6.60
C GLU A 279 20.55 13.13 6.48
N ASP A 280 20.81 14.05 5.52
CA ASP A 280 19.97 15.22 5.22
C ASP A 280 18.99 14.98 4.07
N GLY A 281 18.62 13.72 3.78
CA GLY A 281 17.72 13.36 2.71
C GLY A 281 16.38 14.08 2.84
N ARG A 282 15.92 14.70 1.74
CA ARG A 282 14.60 15.36 1.71
C ARG A 282 13.49 14.32 1.82
N LEU A 283 12.34 14.75 2.31
CA LEU A 283 11.16 13.91 2.44
C LEU A 283 10.25 14.15 1.23
N LEU A 284 9.99 13.10 0.47
CA LEU A 284 9.04 13.11 -0.64
C LEU A 284 7.72 12.53 -0.15
N PRO A 285 6.64 13.34 -0.05
CA PRO A 285 5.30 12.83 0.30
C PRO A 285 4.79 11.88 -0.79
N THR A 286 4.08 10.82 -0.41
CA THR A 286 3.59 9.82 -1.35
C THR A 286 2.08 9.58 -1.26
N ALA A 287 1.56 9.48 -0.05
CA ALA A 287 0.15 9.20 0.23
C ALA A 287 -0.31 9.86 1.52
N ILE A 288 -1.62 9.93 1.72
CA ILE A 288 -2.24 10.22 3.01
C ILE A 288 -2.79 8.94 3.62
N PHE A 289 -2.87 8.90 4.95
CA PHE A 289 -3.47 7.78 5.67
C PHE A 289 -4.39 8.23 6.80
N ALA A 290 -5.29 7.34 7.18
CA ALA A 290 -5.92 7.33 8.50
C ALA A 290 -5.93 5.90 9.03
N ARG A 291 -5.79 5.74 10.34
CA ARG A 291 -5.77 4.43 10.99
C ARG A 291 -6.47 4.47 12.33
N TRP A 292 -7.10 3.38 12.65
CA TRP A 292 -7.57 3.08 13.99
C TRP A 292 -6.68 2.01 14.62
N ARG A 293 -6.35 2.16 15.89
CA ARG A 293 -5.68 1.14 16.69
C ARG A 293 -6.32 1.01 18.06
N ASN A 294 -6.28 -0.19 18.57
CA ASN A 294 -6.76 -0.51 19.90
C ASN A 294 -5.58 -0.72 20.86
N GLY A 295 -5.38 0.20 21.78
CA GLY A 295 -4.38 0.11 22.86
C GLY A 295 -3.05 0.68 22.52
#